data_affa1e3a835285cb4e660d875fa4d5f0
#
_entry.id   affa1e3a835285cb4e660d875fa4d5f0
#
_cell.length_a   1.000
_cell.length_b   1.000
_cell.length_c   1.000
_cell.angle_alpha   90.00
_cell.angle_beta   90.00
_cell.angle_gamma   90.00
#
_symmetry.space_group_name_H-M   'P 1'
#
loop_
_entity.id
_entity.type
_entity.pdbx_description
1 polymer ?
#
loop_
_entity_poly.entity_id
_entity_poly.type
_entity_poly.pdbx_seq_one_letter_code
_entity_poly.pdbx_strand_id
1 'polypeptide(L)'
;MYPTFDEIREMAATGNYKRIPVCKELYADSYTPVEMMRILQRASHHSYLLESASQNEVWGRYSFLGYDPSMEITCTDGTLRVRKTSDIRGGDQEEEIRQVTHPGDVIRETIDKYKSPVMDNMPAFTGGLVGYFSYDYIKYSEPKLELKDEEAQDFRDLDLMLFNDVIAFDHYRQKVLLITGVMTENLEKSYKQASEKLEEMTRLIKKGEKKSFPPLRLQSQIEPQFPKEKYCEMVEKAKHYIHEGDIFQVVLSNPMRAKAEGSLFDTYRVLRATNPSPYMFYFSSDDIEIAGASPETLVKLEHGRISTFPLAGTRPRGKTPEEDKELEADLLQDEKELAEHNMLVDLGRNDIGKISELGTVKVEKYLTVERYSCVMHLGSTVTGIIKKGKDAIDAVDAILPAGTLSGAPK
;
A
#
# COMPACT_ATOMS: atom_id res chain seq x y z
N MET A 1 -9.90 -26.46 8.32
CA MET A 1 -10.28 -25.07 8.61
C MET A 1 -10.02 -24.78 10.08
N TYR A 2 -9.37 -23.67 10.40
CA TYR A 2 -9.15 -23.18 11.76
C TYR A 2 -9.40 -21.66 11.79
N PRO A 3 -9.80 -21.07 12.94
CA PRO A 3 -10.17 -21.78 14.17
C PRO A 3 -11.42 -22.65 13.99
N THR A 4 -11.68 -23.49 14.98
CA THR A 4 -12.89 -24.33 15.04
C THR A 4 -14.14 -23.49 15.34
N PHE A 5 -15.33 -24.06 15.12
CA PHE A 5 -16.59 -23.35 15.40
C PHE A 5 -16.72 -22.93 16.87
N ASP A 6 -16.27 -23.79 17.81
CA ASP A 6 -16.35 -23.50 19.25
C ASP A 6 -15.42 -22.33 19.63
N GLU A 7 -14.18 -22.28 19.10
CA GLU A 7 -13.26 -21.16 19.30
C GLU A 7 -13.81 -19.85 18.72
N ILE A 8 -14.44 -19.92 17.55
CA ILE A 8 -15.10 -18.74 16.93
C ILE A 8 -16.26 -18.27 17.81
N ARG A 9 -17.07 -19.17 18.34
CA ARG A 9 -18.19 -18.85 19.25
C ARG A 9 -17.72 -18.15 20.52
N GLU A 10 -16.61 -18.60 21.10
CA GLU A 10 -15.98 -17.95 22.26
C GLU A 10 -15.49 -16.53 21.92
N MET A 11 -14.80 -16.36 20.81
CA MET A 11 -14.36 -15.03 20.37
C MET A 11 -15.54 -14.10 20.07
N ALA A 12 -16.59 -14.60 19.42
CA ALA A 12 -17.79 -13.82 19.11
C ALA A 12 -18.53 -13.39 20.39
N ALA A 13 -18.55 -14.23 21.42
CA ALA A 13 -19.18 -13.93 22.71
C ALA A 13 -18.56 -12.72 23.43
N THR A 14 -17.32 -12.34 23.11
CA THR A 14 -16.69 -11.13 23.68
C THR A 14 -17.36 -9.82 23.22
N GLY A 15 -18.10 -9.86 22.12
CA GLY A 15 -18.75 -8.68 21.51
C GLY A 15 -17.80 -7.65 20.88
N ASN A 16 -16.49 -7.89 20.93
CA ASN A 16 -15.46 -6.94 20.47
C ASN A 16 -15.25 -6.95 18.94
N TYR A 17 -15.68 -8.02 18.30
CA TYR A 17 -15.39 -8.25 16.86
C TYR A 17 -16.70 -8.46 16.09
N LYS A 18 -16.69 -8.02 14.83
CA LYS A 18 -17.79 -8.17 13.89
C LYS A 18 -17.53 -9.27 12.87
N ARG A 19 -16.26 -9.56 12.61
CA ARG A 19 -15.77 -10.57 11.70
C ARG A 19 -14.64 -11.35 12.36
N ILE A 20 -14.67 -12.67 12.26
CA ILE A 20 -13.60 -13.55 12.75
C ILE A 20 -12.98 -14.26 11.55
N PRO A 21 -11.67 -14.11 11.31
CA PRO A 21 -11.02 -14.77 10.18
C PRO A 21 -10.91 -16.27 10.41
N VAL A 22 -11.13 -17.03 9.33
CA VAL A 22 -10.94 -18.48 9.27
C VAL A 22 -10.02 -18.83 8.12
N CYS A 23 -9.21 -19.85 8.28
CA CYS A 23 -8.17 -20.21 7.35
C CYS A 23 -8.17 -21.69 6.98
N LYS A 24 -7.81 -22.00 5.74
CA LYS A 24 -7.47 -23.33 5.25
C LYS A 24 -6.10 -23.29 4.61
N GLU A 25 -5.23 -24.24 4.95
CA GLU A 25 -3.87 -24.32 4.42
C GLU A 25 -3.78 -25.30 3.25
N LEU A 26 -2.98 -24.93 2.25
CA LEU A 26 -2.54 -25.79 1.15
C LEU A 26 -1.01 -25.79 1.09
N TYR A 27 -0.39 -26.78 0.45
CA TYR A 27 1.04 -26.75 0.13
C TYR A 27 1.28 -25.79 -1.05
N ALA A 28 2.38 -25.03 -0.99
CA ALA A 28 2.77 -24.06 -2.03
C ALA A 28 3.65 -24.63 -3.14
N ASP A 29 3.94 -25.94 -3.09
CA ASP A 29 4.88 -26.65 -3.97
C ASP A 29 4.52 -26.60 -5.47
N SER A 30 3.26 -26.35 -5.79
CA SER A 30 2.76 -26.32 -7.18
C SER A 30 2.26 -24.93 -7.63
N TYR A 31 2.45 -23.89 -6.81
CA TYR A 31 1.88 -22.57 -7.08
C TYR A 31 2.89 -21.45 -6.85
N THR A 32 2.80 -20.41 -7.68
CA THR A 32 3.49 -19.12 -7.45
C THR A 32 2.48 -17.98 -7.36
N PRO A 33 2.80 -16.87 -6.67
CA PRO A 33 1.91 -15.71 -6.62
C PRO A 33 1.53 -15.17 -7.99
N VAL A 34 2.49 -15.13 -8.93
CA VAL A 34 2.27 -14.67 -10.31
C VAL A 34 1.32 -15.59 -11.08
N GLU A 35 1.46 -16.90 -10.92
CA GLU A 35 0.57 -17.88 -11.56
C GLU A 35 -0.83 -17.83 -10.95
N MET A 36 -0.90 -17.70 -9.62
CA MET A 36 -2.15 -17.51 -8.90
C MET A 36 -2.90 -16.28 -9.42
N MET A 37 -2.20 -15.15 -9.58
CA MET A 37 -2.81 -13.92 -10.11
C MET A 37 -3.45 -14.13 -11.49
N ARG A 38 -2.87 -14.95 -12.36
CA ARG A 38 -3.47 -15.29 -13.66
C ARG A 38 -4.80 -16.04 -13.52
N ILE A 39 -4.91 -16.90 -12.52
CA ILE A 39 -6.16 -17.62 -12.23
C ILE A 39 -7.21 -16.64 -11.66
N LEU A 40 -6.83 -15.82 -10.70
CA LEU A 40 -7.73 -14.86 -10.04
C LEU A 40 -8.27 -13.80 -11.02
N GLN A 41 -7.42 -13.28 -11.90
CA GLN A 41 -7.78 -12.31 -12.93
C GLN A 41 -8.74 -12.90 -13.99
N ARG A 42 -8.83 -14.23 -14.11
CA ARG A 42 -9.85 -14.88 -14.93
C ARG A 42 -11.22 -14.86 -14.25
N ALA A 43 -11.24 -14.95 -12.92
CA ALA A 43 -12.45 -14.94 -12.11
C ALA A 43 -12.97 -13.52 -11.85
N SER A 44 -12.06 -12.56 -11.62
CA SER A 44 -12.43 -11.17 -11.35
C SER A 44 -11.35 -10.21 -11.90
N HIS A 45 -11.81 -9.15 -12.56
CA HIS A 45 -10.92 -8.07 -13.01
C HIS A 45 -10.38 -7.26 -11.82
N HIS A 46 -11.19 -7.08 -10.79
CA HIS A 46 -10.79 -6.41 -9.54
C HIS A 46 -9.94 -7.34 -8.69
N SER A 47 -8.66 -7.04 -8.59
CA SER A 47 -7.71 -7.90 -7.90
C SER A 47 -6.42 -7.15 -7.57
N TYR A 48 -5.67 -7.70 -6.62
CA TYR A 48 -4.35 -7.19 -6.26
C TYR A 48 -3.37 -8.31 -5.98
N LEU A 49 -2.09 -7.97 -6.12
CA LEU A 49 -0.94 -8.75 -5.66
C LEU A 49 0.01 -7.80 -4.92
N LEU A 50 0.28 -8.10 -3.65
CA LEU A 50 1.24 -7.39 -2.81
C LEU A 50 2.35 -8.37 -2.42
N GLU A 51 3.58 -8.04 -2.75
CA GLU A 51 4.75 -8.87 -2.48
C GLU A 51 5.87 -8.05 -1.84
N SER A 52 6.80 -8.72 -1.21
CA SER A 52 8.08 -8.13 -0.82
C SER A 52 9.21 -8.96 -1.39
N ALA A 53 10.14 -8.30 -2.05
CA ALA A 53 11.32 -8.96 -2.62
C ALA A 53 12.50 -9.03 -1.63
N SER A 54 12.34 -8.51 -0.40
CA SER A 54 13.39 -8.60 0.61
C SER A 54 13.45 -10.03 1.16
N GLN A 55 14.64 -10.63 1.17
CA GLN A 55 14.87 -12.01 1.62
C GLN A 55 15.02 -12.15 3.16
N ASN A 56 14.39 -11.27 3.93
CA ASN A 56 14.53 -11.26 5.38
C ASN A 56 13.35 -12.00 6.04
N GLU A 57 13.57 -12.81 7.08
CA GLU A 57 12.54 -13.60 7.77
C GLU A 57 11.35 -12.77 8.29
N VAL A 58 11.56 -11.48 8.53
CA VAL A 58 10.55 -10.54 9.00
C VAL A 58 9.88 -9.78 7.85
N TRP A 59 10.67 -9.40 6.83
CA TRP A 59 10.22 -8.72 5.62
C TRP A 59 10.26 -9.73 4.47
N GLY A 60 9.16 -9.84 3.72
CA GLY A 60 9.09 -10.74 2.57
C GLY A 60 8.60 -12.14 2.89
N ARG A 61 8.15 -12.40 4.12
CA ARG A 61 7.58 -13.69 4.47
C ARG A 61 6.31 -14.00 3.70
N TYR A 62 5.46 -12.99 3.45
CA TYR A 62 4.17 -13.19 2.82
C TYR A 62 4.04 -12.45 1.50
N SER A 63 3.36 -13.09 0.53
CA SER A 63 2.72 -12.43 -0.60
C SER A 63 1.22 -12.54 -0.43
N PHE A 64 0.51 -11.42 -0.64
CA PHE A 64 -0.95 -11.34 -0.48
C PHE A 64 -1.63 -11.12 -1.81
N LEU A 65 -2.71 -11.86 -2.07
CA LEU A 65 -3.56 -11.70 -3.22
C LEU A 65 -5.02 -11.61 -2.78
N GLY A 66 -5.77 -10.78 -3.46
CA GLY A 66 -7.22 -10.70 -3.35
C GLY A 66 -7.87 -10.58 -4.72
N TYR A 67 -9.10 -11.01 -4.79
CA TYR A 67 -9.95 -10.92 -5.97
C TYR A 67 -11.41 -10.79 -5.54
N ASP A 68 -12.25 -10.29 -6.45
CA ASP A 68 -13.69 -10.25 -6.23
C ASP A 68 -14.06 -9.53 -4.91
N PRO A 69 -13.74 -8.22 -4.80
CA PRO A 69 -14.01 -7.46 -3.59
C PRO A 69 -15.51 -7.39 -3.31
N SER A 70 -15.90 -7.31 -2.03
CA SER A 70 -17.30 -7.17 -1.62
C SER A 70 -17.83 -5.75 -1.75
N MET A 71 -16.93 -4.77 -1.87
CA MET A 71 -17.25 -3.35 -1.95
C MET A 71 -16.08 -2.60 -2.57
N GLU A 72 -16.37 -1.51 -3.28
CA GLU A 72 -15.40 -0.53 -3.72
C GLU A 72 -15.82 0.86 -3.24
N ILE A 73 -14.87 1.63 -2.72
CA ILE A 73 -15.04 3.00 -2.26
C ILE A 73 -14.10 3.87 -3.09
N THR A 74 -14.67 4.79 -3.86
CA THR A 74 -13.91 5.77 -4.64
C THR A 74 -14.29 7.18 -4.25
N CYS A 75 -13.35 8.11 -4.37
CA CYS A 75 -13.63 9.53 -4.12
C CYS A 75 -12.87 10.40 -5.13
N THR A 76 -13.55 11.42 -5.64
CA THR A 76 -12.97 12.46 -6.49
C THR A 76 -13.65 13.78 -6.12
N ASP A 77 -12.86 14.77 -5.71
CA ASP A 77 -13.34 16.13 -5.34
C ASP A 77 -14.54 16.14 -4.38
N GLY A 78 -14.46 15.32 -3.32
CA GLY A 78 -15.51 15.18 -2.32
C GLY A 78 -16.74 14.40 -2.77
N THR A 79 -16.81 13.96 -4.04
CA THR A 79 -17.84 13.04 -4.51
C THR A 79 -17.41 11.62 -4.22
N LEU A 80 -17.94 11.05 -3.16
CA LEU A 80 -17.64 9.67 -2.73
C LEU A 80 -18.70 8.73 -3.28
N ARG A 81 -18.24 7.59 -3.82
CA ARG A 81 -19.07 6.52 -4.38
C ARG A 81 -18.78 5.21 -3.68
N VAL A 82 -19.82 4.49 -3.31
CA VAL A 82 -19.72 3.14 -2.73
C VAL A 82 -20.48 2.19 -3.63
N ARG A 83 -19.76 1.23 -4.21
CA ARG A 83 -20.32 0.14 -5.02
C ARG A 83 -20.21 -1.18 -4.29
N LYS A 84 -21.26 -2.01 -4.29
CA LYS A 84 -21.24 -3.36 -3.71
C LYS A 84 -20.94 -4.41 -4.81
N THR A 85 -20.66 -5.66 -4.39
CA THR A 85 -20.30 -6.75 -5.33
C THR A 85 -21.32 -7.00 -6.44
N SER A 86 -22.63 -6.89 -6.16
CA SER A 86 -23.70 -7.01 -7.17
C SER A 86 -23.49 -6.03 -8.31
N ASP A 87 -23.08 -4.82 -7.98
CA ASP A 87 -22.92 -3.69 -8.88
C ASP A 87 -21.61 -3.78 -9.66
N ILE A 88 -20.54 -4.24 -8.98
CA ILE A 88 -19.21 -4.46 -9.58
C ILE A 88 -19.25 -5.56 -10.64
N ARG A 89 -20.12 -6.56 -10.48
CA ARG A 89 -20.30 -7.67 -11.45
C ARG A 89 -21.28 -7.36 -12.58
N GLY A 90 -21.76 -6.11 -12.69
CA GLY A 90 -22.71 -5.70 -13.73
C GLY A 90 -24.17 -6.04 -13.43
N GLY A 91 -24.52 -6.19 -12.15
CA GLY A 91 -25.90 -6.24 -11.66
C GLY A 91 -26.59 -4.87 -11.67
N ASP A 92 -27.84 -4.82 -11.18
CA ASP A 92 -28.55 -3.55 -11.02
C ASP A 92 -27.75 -2.60 -10.14
N GLN A 93 -27.41 -1.43 -10.68
CA GLN A 93 -26.50 -0.46 -10.06
C GLN A 93 -27.21 0.28 -8.92
N GLU A 94 -27.10 -0.21 -7.69
CA GLU A 94 -27.31 0.62 -6.50
C GLU A 94 -25.97 1.20 -6.04
N GLU A 95 -25.49 2.18 -6.78
CA GLU A 95 -24.33 2.97 -6.37
C GLU A 95 -24.80 4.02 -5.35
N GLU A 96 -24.21 3.98 -4.17
CA GLU A 96 -24.43 5.02 -3.18
C GLU A 96 -23.46 6.18 -3.42
N ILE A 97 -23.97 7.37 -3.71
CA ILE A 97 -23.19 8.58 -3.93
C ILE A 97 -23.41 9.54 -2.76
N ARG A 98 -22.32 10.01 -2.16
CA ARG A 98 -22.32 10.96 -1.06
C ARG A 98 -21.41 12.14 -1.38
N GLN A 99 -21.81 13.35 -1.00
CA GLN A 99 -20.89 14.49 -0.90
C GLN A 99 -20.26 14.48 0.49
N VAL A 100 -18.93 14.46 0.53
CA VAL A 100 -18.19 14.38 1.80
C VAL A 100 -17.15 15.51 1.87
N THR A 101 -16.95 16.03 3.06
CA THR A 101 -15.83 16.94 3.34
C THR A 101 -14.53 16.18 3.58
N HIS A 102 -14.65 14.94 4.06
CA HIS A 102 -13.52 14.06 4.31
C HIS A 102 -13.94 12.59 4.08
N PRO A 103 -13.32 11.86 3.15
CA PRO A 103 -13.71 10.47 2.84
C PRO A 103 -13.37 9.49 3.98
N GLY A 104 -12.48 9.86 4.89
CA GLY A 104 -12.04 9.04 6.02
C GLY A 104 -13.18 8.56 6.90
N ASP A 105 -14.28 9.30 7.04
CA ASP A 105 -15.41 8.91 7.89
C ASP A 105 -16.10 7.65 7.34
N VAL A 106 -16.30 7.56 6.03
CA VAL A 106 -16.89 6.37 5.39
C VAL A 106 -15.95 5.16 5.46
N ILE A 107 -14.64 5.42 5.39
CA ILE A 107 -13.63 4.37 5.58
C ILE A 107 -13.69 3.83 7.01
N ARG A 108 -13.79 4.70 8.03
CA ARG A 108 -13.95 4.31 9.45
C ARG A 108 -15.20 3.49 9.68
N GLU A 109 -16.37 3.94 9.17
CA GLU A 109 -17.62 3.18 9.22
C GLU A 109 -17.47 1.78 8.62
N THR A 110 -16.75 1.67 7.52
CA THR A 110 -16.50 0.39 6.86
C THR A 110 -15.60 -0.51 7.71
N ILE A 111 -14.48 0.01 8.22
CA ILE A 111 -13.54 -0.73 9.06
C ILE A 111 -14.25 -1.25 10.34
N ASP A 112 -15.09 -0.44 10.97
CA ASP A 112 -15.82 -0.82 12.18
C ASP A 112 -16.80 -1.98 11.93
N LYS A 113 -17.44 -2.03 10.76
CA LYS A 113 -18.33 -3.14 10.36
C LYS A 113 -17.60 -4.47 10.15
N TYR A 114 -16.29 -4.43 9.90
CA TYR A 114 -15.45 -5.61 9.61
C TYR A 114 -14.35 -5.81 10.64
N LYS A 115 -14.47 -5.18 11.82
CA LYS A 115 -13.47 -5.30 12.89
C LYS A 115 -13.21 -6.75 13.26
N SER A 116 -11.94 -7.17 13.13
CA SER A 116 -11.48 -8.56 13.29
C SER A 116 -10.41 -8.68 14.38
N PRO A 117 -10.30 -9.84 15.07
CA PRO A 117 -9.18 -10.12 15.96
C PRO A 117 -7.88 -10.32 15.16
N VAL A 118 -6.75 -10.05 15.80
CA VAL A 118 -5.45 -10.54 15.37
C VAL A 118 -5.31 -12.00 15.81
N MET A 119 -4.85 -12.86 14.88
CA MET A 119 -4.76 -14.31 15.09
C MET A 119 -3.29 -14.74 15.05
N ASP A 120 -2.79 -15.39 16.10
CA ASP A 120 -1.39 -15.79 16.24
C ASP A 120 -0.87 -16.69 15.11
N ASN A 121 -1.75 -17.52 14.53
CA ASN A 121 -1.40 -18.49 13.49
C ASN A 121 -1.71 -18.01 12.06
N MET A 122 -2.08 -16.74 11.88
CA MET A 122 -2.39 -16.13 10.59
C MET A 122 -1.48 -14.92 10.32
N PRO A 123 -1.33 -14.51 9.07
CA PRO A 123 -0.64 -13.25 8.77
C PRO A 123 -1.39 -12.06 9.37
N ALA A 124 -0.70 -10.94 9.57
CA ALA A 124 -1.31 -9.73 10.12
C ALA A 124 -2.48 -9.20 9.27
N PHE A 125 -2.44 -9.42 7.96
CA PHE A 125 -3.51 -9.06 7.04
C PHE A 125 -4.38 -10.28 6.70
N THR A 126 -5.61 -10.29 7.20
CA THR A 126 -6.59 -11.38 7.01
C THR A 126 -7.83 -10.95 6.22
N GLY A 127 -7.80 -9.74 5.65
CA GLY A 127 -8.88 -9.09 4.91
C GLY A 127 -9.00 -7.63 5.33
N GLY A 128 -9.58 -6.81 4.47
CA GLY A 128 -9.74 -5.38 4.69
C GLY A 128 -9.69 -4.59 3.39
N LEU A 129 -9.51 -3.29 3.51
CA LEU A 129 -9.43 -2.37 2.39
C LEU A 129 -8.03 -2.39 1.77
N VAL A 130 -7.95 -2.57 0.47
CA VAL A 130 -6.72 -2.49 -0.34
C VAL A 130 -6.98 -1.58 -1.53
N GLY A 131 -6.02 -0.70 -1.81
CA GLY A 131 -6.12 0.25 -2.91
C GLY A 131 -5.10 1.37 -2.75
N TYR A 132 -5.44 2.58 -3.19
CA TYR A 132 -4.52 3.71 -3.11
C TYR A 132 -5.20 4.99 -2.62
N PHE A 133 -4.37 5.86 -2.05
CA PHE A 133 -4.63 7.28 -1.86
C PHE A 133 -3.70 8.04 -2.81
N SER A 134 -4.26 8.92 -3.64
CA SER A 134 -3.44 9.76 -4.52
C SER A 134 -2.72 10.84 -3.72
N TYR A 135 -1.76 11.51 -4.36
CA TYR A 135 -1.11 12.66 -3.73
C TYR A 135 -2.12 13.77 -3.38
N ASP A 136 -3.12 13.99 -4.25
CA ASP A 136 -4.12 15.04 -4.09
C ASP A 136 -5.15 14.77 -2.99
N TYR A 137 -5.14 13.58 -2.40
CA TYR A 137 -5.89 13.31 -1.17
C TYR A 137 -5.55 14.29 -0.05
N ILE A 138 -4.37 14.93 -0.10
CA ILE A 138 -3.95 15.95 0.86
C ILE A 138 -4.98 17.07 1.05
N LYS A 139 -5.76 17.40 0.02
CA LYS A 139 -6.80 18.43 0.11
C LYS A 139 -7.84 18.19 1.22
N TYR A 140 -8.00 16.93 1.65
CA TYR A 140 -8.91 16.56 2.74
C TYR A 140 -8.28 16.75 4.12
N SER A 141 -6.99 16.57 4.26
CA SER A 141 -6.25 16.79 5.52
C SER A 141 -5.78 18.24 5.68
N GLU A 142 -5.55 18.96 4.58
CA GLU A 142 -5.10 20.34 4.54
C GLU A 142 -6.05 21.23 3.73
N PRO A 143 -7.26 21.57 4.25
CA PRO A 143 -8.30 22.28 3.49
C PRO A 143 -7.93 23.70 3.03
N LYS A 144 -6.81 24.25 3.53
CA LYS A 144 -6.28 25.55 3.11
C LYS A 144 -5.54 25.48 1.78
N LEU A 145 -5.20 24.29 1.31
CA LEU A 145 -4.56 24.10 0.02
C LEU A 145 -5.65 24.20 -1.07
N GLU A 146 -5.59 25.27 -1.84
CA GLU A 146 -6.38 25.39 -3.06
C GLU A 146 -5.57 24.73 -4.19
N LEU A 147 -5.82 23.43 -4.43
CA LEU A 147 -5.28 22.76 -5.61
C LEU A 147 -6.01 23.29 -6.83
N LYS A 148 -5.29 23.96 -7.73
CA LYS A 148 -5.87 24.42 -8.99
C LYS A 148 -5.93 23.26 -9.95
N ASP A 149 -7.12 22.83 -10.28
CA ASP A 149 -7.37 21.89 -11.37
C ASP A 149 -7.14 22.57 -12.71
N GLU A 150 -5.89 22.71 -13.13
CA GLU A 150 -5.57 23.21 -14.48
C GLU A 150 -5.70 22.12 -15.55
N GLU A 151 -5.71 20.84 -15.16
CA GLU A 151 -5.96 19.71 -16.07
C GLU A 151 -6.74 18.62 -15.31
N ALA A 152 -7.75 18.05 -15.95
CA ALA A 152 -8.50 16.90 -15.40
C ALA A 152 -7.53 15.76 -15.06
N GLN A 153 -7.49 15.38 -13.81
CA GLN A 153 -6.62 14.29 -13.36
C GLN A 153 -7.24 12.95 -13.73
N ASP A 154 -6.42 12.08 -14.30
CA ASP A 154 -6.82 10.73 -14.67
C ASP A 154 -6.97 9.81 -13.42
N PHE A 155 -6.65 10.31 -12.24
CA PHE A 155 -6.65 9.55 -10.98
C PHE A 155 -7.70 10.06 -10.01
N ARG A 156 -8.37 9.13 -9.35
CA ARG A 156 -9.24 9.43 -8.20
C ARG A 156 -8.39 9.83 -7.00
N ASP A 157 -8.96 10.58 -6.06
CA ASP A 157 -8.29 10.93 -4.81
C ASP A 157 -8.01 9.69 -3.97
N LEU A 158 -8.94 8.73 -4.00
CA LEU A 158 -8.76 7.38 -3.47
C LEU A 158 -9.59 6.36 -4.26
N ASP A 159 -9.09 5.13 -4.25
CA ASP A 159 -9.78 3.95 -4.73
C ASP A 159 -9.43 2.78 -3.82
N LEU A 160 -10.38 2.32 -3.01
CA LEU A 160 -10.22 1.30 -2.00
C LEU A 160 -11.25 0.19 -2.20
N MET A 161 -10.79 -1.05 -2.28
CA MET A 161 -11.64 -2.22 -2.39
C MET A 161 -11.61 -3.05 -1.13
N LEU A 162 -12.77 -3.50 -0.66
CA LEU A 162 -12.91 -4.36 0.51
C LEU A 162 -12.82 -5.83 0.11
N PHE A 163 -11.72 -6.46 0.48
CA PHE A 163 -11.50 -7.88 0.27
C PHE A 163 -11.77 -8.68 1.55
N ASN A 164 -12.82 -9.48 1.55
CA ASN A 164 -13.12 -10.41 2.63
C ASN A 164 -12.32 -11.71 2.50
N ASP A 165 -11.92 -12.06 1.28
CA ASP A 165 -11.20 -13.25 0.94
C ASP A 165 -9.76 -12.90 0.56
N VAL A 166 -8.80 -13.52 1.20
CA VAL A 166 -7.36 -13.27 0.99
C VAL A 166 -6.64 -14.59 0.77
N ILE A 167 -5.74 -14.60 -0.18
CA ILE A 167 -4.79 -15.69 -0.39
C ILE A 167 -3.42 -15.18 0.04
N ALA A 168 -2.82 -15.83 1.04
CA ALA A 168 -1.49 -15.47 1.52
C ALA A 168 -0.50 -16.62 1.25
N PHE A 169 0.57 -16.34 0.53
CA PHE A 169 1.70 -17.25 0.42
C PHE A 169 2.63 -17.04 1.61
N ASP A 170 2.77 -18.04 2.47
CA ASP A 170 3.81 -18.08 3.51
C ASP A 170 5.07 -18.71 2.91
N HIS A 171 6.00 -17.88 2.45
CA HIS A 171 7.24 -18.33 1.82
C HIS A 171 8.18 -19.06 2.79
N TYR A 172 8.07 -18.76 4.08
CA TYR A 172 8.87 -19.43 5.10
C TYR A 172 8.36 -20.85 5.39
N ARG A 173 7.03 -21.03 5.50
CA ARG A 173 6.42 -22.33 5.76
C ARG A 173 6.11 -23.12 4.49
N GLN A 174 6.30 -22.56 3.32
CA GLN A 174 5.96 -23.14 2.02
C GLN A 174 4.47 -23.53 1.94
N LYS A 175 3.60 -22.63 2.40
CA LYS A 175 2.15 -22.84 2.41
C LYS A 175 1.41 -21.72 1.73
N VAL A 176 0.23 -22.06 1.20
CA VAL A 176 -0.79 -21.10 0.75
C VAL A 176 -1.91 -21.12 1.78
N LEU A 177 -2.18 -19.97 2.35
CA LEU A 177 -3.24 -19.75 3.32
C LEU A 177 -4.45 -19.14 2.60
N LEU A 178 -5.57 -19.85 2.60
CA LEU A 178 -6.86 -19.36 2.11
C LEU A 178 -7.62 -18.82 3.31
N ILE A 179 -7.90 -17.52 3.32
CA ILE A 179 -8.48 -16.83 4.47
C ILE A 179 -9.80 -16.20 4.02
N THR A 180 -10.84 -16.39 4.81
CA THR A 180 -12.14 -15.70 4.68
C THR A 180 -12.65 -15.28 6.04
N GLY A 181 -13.81 -14.65 6.14
CA GLY A 181 -14.38 -14.17 7.39
C GLY A 181 -15.71 -14.80 7.76
N VAL A 182 -15.88 -15.06 9.06
CA VAL A 182 -17.16 -15.43 9.68
C VAL A 182 -17.75 -14.20 10.36
N MET A 183 -18.92 -13.73 9.90
CA MET A 183 -19.62 -12.60 10.52
C MET A 183 -20.31 -13.07 11.80
N THR A 184 -20.20 -12.27 12.88
CA THR A 184 -20.67 -12.65 14.21
C THR A 184 -22.19 -12.55 14.39
N GLU A 185 -22.90 -11.80 13.51
CA GLU A 185 -24.35 -11.60 13.63
C GLU A 185 -25.17 -12.88 13.41
N ASN A 186 -24.75 -13.76 12.48
CA ASN A 186 -25.39 -15.02 12.15
C ASN A 186 -24.35 -16.15 12.10
N LEU A 187 -23.80 -16.47 13.26
CA LEU A 187 -22.57 -17.23 13.40
C LEU A 187 -22.59 -18.59 12.67
N GLU A 188 -23.63 -19.42 12.90
CA GLU A 188 -23.74 -20.74 12.29
C GLU A 188 -23.85 -20.67 10.76
N LYS A 189 -24.74 -19.78 10.26
CA LYS A 189 -24.91 -19.57 8.82
C LYS A 189 -23.63 -19.06 8.19
N SER A 190 -22.99 -18.05 8.82
CA SER A 190 -21.76 -17.44 8.33
C SER A 190 -20.59 -18.42 8.34
N TYR A 191 -20.48 -19.29 9.37
CA TYR A 191 -19.46 -20.33 9.42
C TYR A 191 -19.60 -21.35 8.29
N LYS A 192 -20.84 -21.75 7.99
CA LYS A 192 -21.12 -22.65 6.86
C LYS A 192 -20.73 -21.99 5.53
N GLN A 193 -21.12 -20.72 5.33
CA GLN A 193 -20.77 -19.96 4.14
C GLN A 193 -19.24 -19.80 3.99
N ALA A 194 -18.54 -19.52 5.08
CA ALA A 194 -17.08 -19.41 5.08
C ALA A 194 -16.43 -20.76 4.70
N SER A 195 -16.94 -21.88 5.20
CA SER A 195 -16.46 -23.21 4.82
C SER A 195 -16.67 -23.48 3.33
N GLU A 196 -17.85 -23.19 2.80
CA GLU A 196 -18.17 -23.32 1.38
C GLU A 196 -17.26 -22.44 0.51
N LYS A 197 -17.00 -21.21 0.95
CA LYS A 197 -16.09 -20.26 0.28
C LYS A 197 -14.65 -20.78 0.23
N LEU A 198 -14.11 -21.31 1.32
CA LEU A 198 -12.78 -21.92 1.33
C LEU A 198 -12.65 -23.11 0.39
N GLU A 199 -13.73 -23.92 0.24
CA GLU A 199 -13.76 -24.99 -0.74
C GLU A 199 -13.86 -24.48 -2.18
N GLU A 200 -14.61 -23.40 -2.42
CA GLU A 200 -14.66 -22.71 -3.72
C GLU A 200 -13.28 -22.17 -4.10
N MET A 201 -12.62 -21.43 -3.20
CA MET A 201 -11.26 -20.94 -3.40
C MET A 201 -10.27 -22.07 -3.69
N THR A 202 -10.39 -23.19 -2.94
CA THR A 202 -9.56 -24.38 -3.18
C THR A 202 -9.76 -24.94 -4.58
N ARG A 203 -11.02 -25.01 -5.06
CA ARG A 203 -11.33 -25.49 -6.42
C ARG A 203 -10.81 -24.54 -7.50
N LEU A 204 -11.00 -23.22 -7.28
CA LEU A 204 -10.50 -22.18 -8.18
C LEU A 204 -8.98 -22.29 -8.35
N ILE A 205 -8.25 -22.41 -7.26
CA ILE A 205 -6.79 -22.53 -7.29
C ILE A 205 -6.32 -23.80 -8.00
N LYS A 206 -6.96 -24.93 -7.71
CA LYS A 206 -6.56 -26.25 -8.28
C LYS A 206 -6.96 -26.46 -9.72
N LYS A 207 -8.06 -25.84 -10.18
CA LYS A 207 -8.69 -26.15 -11.47
C LYS A 207 -9.01 -24.90 -12.30
N GLY A 208 -8.75 -23.71 -11.79
CA GLY A 208 -9.04 -22.46 -12.49
C GLY A 208 -8.19 -22.30 -13.74
N GLU A 209 -8.82 -21.80 -14.80
CA GLU A 209 -8.11 -21.45 -16.02
C GLU A 209 -7.27 -20.18 -15.82
N LYS A 210 -6.11 -20.15 -16.45
CA LYS A 210 -5.20 -19.00 -16.40
C LYS A 210 -5.58 -17.97 -17.47
N LYS A 211 -5.70 -16.71 -17.09
CA LYS A 211 -5.86 -15.60 -18.04
C LYS A 211 -4.53 -15.40 -18.80
N SER A 212 -4.63 -15.23 -20.10
CA SER A 212 -3.53 -14.72 -20.92
C SER A 212 -3.64 -13.20 -20.98
N PHE A 213 -2.56 -12.51 -20.70
CA PHE A 213 -2.51 -11.04 -20.78
C PHE A 213 -1.88 -10.62 -22.12
N PRO A 214 -2.51 -9.69 -22.85
CA PRO A 214 -1.87 -9.08 -24.00
C PRO A 214 -0.67 -8.25 -23.50
N PRO A 215 0.51 -8.38 -24.13
CA PRO A 215 1.67 -7.61 -23.72
C PRO A 215 1.42 -6.10 -23.91
N LEU A 216 1.92 -5.29 -22.98
CA LEU A 216 1.87 -3.84 -23.10
C LEU A 216 2.68 -3.40 -24.32
N ARG A 217 2.08 -2.58 -25.18
CA ARG A 217 2.71 -2.01 -26.36
C ARG A 217 2.46 -0.51 -26.40
N LEU A 218 3.51 0.27 -26.45
CA LEU A 218 3.42 1.71 -26.65
C LEU A 218 2.92 2.01 -28.07
N GLN A 219 1.93 2.88 -28.16
CA GLN A 219 1.33 3.37 -29.41
C GLN A 219 1.79 4.80 -29.74
N SER A 220 2.50 5.45 -28.82
CA SER A 220 3.13 6.75 -29.01
C SER A 220 4.50 6.80 -28.36
N GLN A 221 5.24 7.86 -28.61
CA GLN A 221 6.43 8.17 -27.82
C GLN A 221 6.04 8.55 -26.40
N ILE A 222 6.97 8.33 -25.46
CA ILE A 222 6.82 8.79 -24.09
C ILE A 222 7.14 10.28 -24.05
N GLU A 223 6.21 11.09 -23.60
CA GLU A 223 6.34 12.54 -23.53
C GLU A 223 6.23 13.02 -22.08
N PRO A 224 7.13 13.91 -21.63
CA PRO A 224 7.00 14.56 -20.33
C PRO A 224 5.89 15.61 -20.37
N GLN A 225 5.18 15.82 -19.26
CA GLN A 225 4.17 16.87 -19.14
C GLN A 225 4.79 18.27 -19.29
N PHE A 226 5.97 18.47 -18.70
CA PHE A 226 6.74 19.71 -18.85
C PHE A 226 7.95 19.44 -19.74
N PRO A 227 8.12 20.14 -20.87
CA PRO A 227 9.31 20.05 -21.68
C PRO A 227 10.53 20.56 -20.90
N LYS A 228 11.72 20.18 -21.36
CA LYS A 228 13.00 20.43 -20.69
C LYS A 228 13.16 21.89 -20.25
N GLU A 229 12.92 22.82 -21.14
CA GLU A 229 13.09 24.25 -20.89
C GLU A 229 12.18 24.72 -19.74
N LYS A 230 10.91 24.32 -19.78
CA LYS A 230 9.95 24.66 -18.73
C LYS A 230 10.30 24.04 -17.39
N TYR A 231 10.73 22.79 -17.39
CA TYR A 231 11.16 22.12 -16.16
C TYR A 231 12.41 22.78 -15.56
N CYS A 232 13.39 23.19 -16.40
CA CYS A 232 14.54 23.96 -15.95
C CYS A 232 14.16 25.31 -15.32
N GLU A 233 13.20 26.06 -15.91
CA GLU A 233 12.66 27.28 -15.31
C GLU A 233 12.07 27.03 -13.91
N MET A 234 11.30 25.94 -13.76
CA MET A 234 10.74 25.55 -12.46
C MET A 234 11.84 25.25 -11.43
N VAL A 235 12.93 24.58 -11.86
CA VAL A 235 14.08 24.30 -10.99
C VAL A 235 14.76 25.60 -10.55
N GLU A 236 15.00 26.55 -11.46
CA GLU A 236 15.63 27.85 -11.12
C GLU A 236 14.73 28.65 -10.16
N LYS A 237 13.40 28.62 -10.35
CA LYS A 237 12.47 29.23 -9.40
C LYS A 237 12.52 28.58 -8.02
N ALA A 238 12.60 27.25 -7.97
CA ALA A 238 12.74 26.51 -6.71
C ALA A 238 14.06 26.86 -5.98
N LYS A 239 15.17 26.94 -6.72
CA LYS A 239 16.47 27.37 -6.19
C LYS A 239 16.40 28.79 -5.60
N HIS A 240 15.66 29.69 -6.24
CA HIS A 240 15.44 31.03 -5.70
C HIS A 240 14.79 30.98 -4.30
N TYR A 241 13.69 30.22 -4.12
CA TYR A 241 13.03 30.09 -2.81
C TYR A 241 13.94 29.43 -1.76
N ILE A 242 14.79 28.49 -2.16
CA ILE A 242 15.80 27.91 -1.26
C ILE A 242 16.83 28.97 -0.84
N HIS A 243 17.28 29.79 -1.78
CA HIS A 243 18.26 30.84 -1.51
C HIS A 243 17.72 31.95 -0.60
N GLU A 244 16.44 32.33 -0.78
CA GLU A 244 15.76 33.31 0.07
C GLU A 244 15.45 32.76 1.47
N GLY A 245 15.56 31.44 1.68
CA GLY A 245 15.30 30.78 2.97
C GLY A 245 13.84 30.44 3.21
N ASP A 246 12.98 30.49 2.19
CA ASP A 246 11.57 30.13 2.31
C ASP A 246 11.37 28.63 2.46
N ILE A 247 12.22 27.84 1.83
CA ILE A 247 12.21 26.37 1.85
C ILE A 247 13.64 25.81 1.92
N PHE A 248 13.77 24.59 2.46
CA PHE A 248 15.04 23.84 2.44
C PHE A 248 15.12 22.92 1.24
N GLN A 249 13.99 22.32 0.86
CA GLN A 249 13.89 21.34 -0.23
C GLN A 249 12.50 21.41 -0.87
N VAL A 250 12.44 21.12 -2.19
CA VAL A 250 11.18 20.86 -2.89
C VAL A 250 11.41 19.78 -3.94
N VAL A 251 10.43 18.90 -4.09
CA VAL A 251 10.42 17.85 -5.10
C VAL A 251 9.49 18.27 -6.25
N LEU A 252 10.07 18.51 -7.42
CA LEU A 252 9.32 18.89 -8.62
C LEU A 252 8.97 17.63 -9.41
N SER A 253 7.67 17.39 -9.61
CA SER A 253 7.17 16.27 -10.40
C SER A 253 7.15 16.58 -11.88
N ASN A 254 7.46 15.59 -12.72
CA ASN A 254 7.27 15.67 -14.18
C ASN A 254 6.73 14.33 -14.69
N PRO A 255 5.40 14.13 -14.73
CA PRO A 255 4.80 12.92 -15.24
C PRO A 255 5.18 12.64 -16.69
N MET A 256 5.46 11.39 -17.00
CA MET A 256 5.69 10.90 -18.35
C MET A 256 4.43 10.19 -18.85
N ARG A 257 3.97 10.52 -20.05
CA ARG A 257 2.75 9.96 -20.65
C ARG A 257 3.01 9.33 -22.00
N ALA A 258 2.32 8.22 -22.27
CA ALA A 258 2.30 7.59 -23.59
C ALA A 258 0.96 6.92 -23.83
N LYS A 259 0.52 6.84 -25.07
CA LYS A 259 -0.59 5.94 -25.44
C LYS A 259 -0.07 4.51 -25.48
N ALA A 260 -0.83 3.58 -24.91
CA ALA A 260 -0.46 2.18 -24.84
C ALA A 260 -1.69 1.28 -24.97
N GLU A 261 -1.47 0.03 -25.38
CA GLU A 261 -2.45 -1.04 -25.40
C GLU A 261 -1.87 -2.26 -24.70
N GLY A 262 -2.74 -3.11 -24.12
CA GLY A 262 -2.36 -4.31 -23.42
C GLY A 262 -2.48 -4.16 -21.90
N SER A 263 -1.81 -5.03 -21.15
CA SER A 263 -1.85 -5.07 -19.68
C SER A 263 -0.48 -4.80 -19.07
N LEU A 264 -0.46 -4.16 -17.92
CA LEU A 264 0.75 -3.95 -17.10
C LEU A 264 1.24 -5.24 -16.42
N PHE A 265 0.49 -6.33 -16.45
CA PHE A 265 0.84 -7.52 -15.68
C PHE A 265 2.20 -8.13 -16.05
N ASP A 266 2.49 -8.26 -17.34
CA ASP A 266 3.79 -8.77 -17.77
C ASP A 266 4.92 -7.74 -17.56
N THR A 267 4.61 -6.44 -17.60
CA THR A 267 5.52 -5.37 -17.17
C THR A 267 5.86 -5.48 -15.68
N TYR A 268 4.85 -5.73 -14.82
CA TYR A 268 5.06 -6.02 -13.41
C TYR A 268 6.00 -7.20 -13.18
N ARG A 269 5.85 -8.28 -13.94
CA ARG A 269 6.74 -9.46 -13.84
C ARG A 269 8.20 -9.13 -14.16
N VAL A 270 8.42 -8.29 -15.16
CA VAL A 270 9.77 -7.81 -15.50
C VAL A 270 10.31 -6.92 -14.40
N LEU A 271 9.50 -5.93 -13.95
CA LEU A 271 9.86 -5.01 -12.86
C LEU A 271 10.27 -5.77 -11.60
N ARG A 272 9.51 -6.80 -11.24
CA ARG A 272 9.76 -7.68 -10.10
C ARG A 272 11.14 -8.36 -10.15
N ALA A 273 11.62 -8.69 -11.34
CA ALA A 273 12.91 -9.36 -11.55
C ALA A 273 14.08 -8.36 -11.69
N THR A 274 13.82 -7.19 -12.28
CA THR A 274 14.87 -6.21 -12.59
C THR A 274 15.08 -5.18 -11.49
N ASN A 275 14.04 -4.86 -10.74
CA ASN A 275 14.08 -3.88 -9.64
C ASN A 275 13.32 -4.39 -8.40
N PRO A 276 13.77 -5.50 -7.78
CA PRO A 276 13.14 -6.04 -6.59
C PRO A 276 13.22 -5.01 -5.44
N SER A 277 12.09 -4.79 -4.77
CA SER A 277 11.93 -3.81 -3.70
C SER A 277 11.13 -4.41 -2.53
N PRO A 278 11.23 -3.82 -1.31
CA PRO A 278 10.44 -4.26 -0.16
C PRO A 278 8.93 -4.25 -0.38
N TYR A 279 8.44 -3.33 -1.22
CA TYR A 279 7.05 -3.25 -1.61
C TYR A 279 6.92 -3.38 -3.12
N MET A 280 6.43 -4.52 -3.56
CA MET A 280 6.05 -4.78 -4.95
C MET A 280 4.55 -4.93 -5.01
N PHE A 281 3.91 -4.25 -5.94
CA PHE A 281 2.46 -4.28 -6.04
C PHE A 281 1.95 -4.27 -7.49
N TYR A 282 0.88 -4.99 -7.69
CA TYR A 282 0.01 -4.92 -8.85
C TYR A 282 -1.43 -4.79 -8.37
N PHE A 283 -2.16 -3.84 -8.92
CA PHE A 283 -3.55 -3.55 -8.60
C PHE A 283 -4.33 -3.37 -9.89
N SER A 284 -5.54 -3.90 -9.96
CA SER A 284 -6.40 -3.81 -11.13
C SER A 284 -7.84 -3.56 -10.70
N SER A 285 -8.48 -2.57 -11.33
CA SER A 285 -9.90 -2.27 -11.22
C SER A 285 -10.52 -2.09 -12.61
N ASP A 286 -11.72 -1.50 -12.73
CA ASP A 286 -12.43 -1.37 -14.01
C ASP A 286 -11.68 -0.52 -15.03
N ASP A 287 -11.05 0.55 -14.58
CA ASP A 287 -10.50 1.62 -15.41
C ASP A 287 -9.00 1.86 -15.18
N ILE A 288 -8.37 1.12 -14.27
CA ILE A 288 -6.96 1.33 -13.94
C ILE A 288 -6.24 0.01 -13.66
N GLU A 289 -5.00 -0.10 -14.14
CA GLU A 289 -3.98 -1.03 -13.67
C GLU A 289 -2.81 -0.23 -13.10
N ILE A 290 -2.32 -0.62 -11.93
CA ILE A 290 -1.15 -0.01 -11.29
C ILE A 290 -0.12 -1.11 -11.03
N ALA A 291 1.11 -0.90 -11.46
CA ALA A 291 2.24 -1.76 -11.16
C ALA A 291 3.39 -0.91 -10.61
N GLY A 292 3.97 -1.33 -9.50
CA GLY A 292 5.02 -0.54 -8.87
C GLY A 292 5.98 -1.34 -7.99
N ALA A 293 7.09 -0.67 -7.70
CA ALA A 293 8.14 -1.10 -6.79
C ALA A 293 8.54 0.09 -5.93
N SER A 294 8.50 -0.04 -4.61
CA SER A 294 8.84 1.02 -3.66
C SER A 294 9.76 0.48 -2.55
N PRO A 295 10.80 1.20 -2.20
CA PRO A 295 11.64 0.86 -1.05
C PRO A 295 11.08 1.41 0.27
N GLU A 296 10.13 2.34 0.22
CA GLU A 296 9.77 3.20 1.35
C GLU A 296 8.39 2.87 1.92
N THR A 297 8.30 2.85 3.25
CA THR A 297 7.05 2.77 4.00
C THR A 297 6.62 4.19 4.39
N LEU A 298 5.48 4.65 3.90
CA LEU A 298 4.92 5.94 4.29
C LEU A 298 4.61 5.95 5.80
N VAL A 299 3.74 5.04 6.23
CA VAL A 299 3.35 4.89 7.63
C VAL A 299 2.90 3.45 7.91
N LYS A 300 3.19 2.97 9.11
CA LYS A 300 2.69 1.71 9.64
C LYS A 300 2.06 1.95 11.01
N LEU A 301 0.81 1.50 11.20
CA LEU A 301 0.13 1.46 12.49
C LEU A 301 -0.16 0.01 12.84
N GLU A 302 0.43 -0.48 13.94
CA GLU A 302 0.28 -1.85 14.40
C GLU A 302 0.29 -1.90 15.93
N HIS A 303 -0.72 -2.53 16.52
CA HIS A 303 -0.88 -2.64 17.98
C HIS A 303 -0.77 -1.29 18.74
N GLY A 304 -1.35 -0.23 18.16
CA GLY A 304 -1.31 1.12 18.74
C GLY A 304 0.03 1.85 18.60
N ARG A 305 1.01 1.23 17.94
CA ARG A 305 2.31 1.84 17.62
C ARG A 305 2.31 2.33 16.16
N ILE A 306 2.59 3.61 16.00
CA ILE A 306 2.78 4.24 14.70
C ILE A 306 4.28 4.32 14.39
N SER A 307 4.63 4.10 13.13
CA SER A 307 6.02 4.15 12.66
C SER A 307 6.10 4.76 11.27
N THR A 308 7.17 5.52 11.02
CA THR A 308 7.58 5.97 9.68
C THR A 308 9.07 5.68 9.50
N PHE A 309 9.51 5.55 8.24
CA PHE A 309 10.83 5.02 7.91
C PHE A 309 11.52 5.95 6.90
N PRO A 310 12.02 7.12 7.33
CA PRO A 310 12.74 8.04 6.45
C PRO A 310 13.94 7.36 5.80
N LEU A 311 14.02 7.46 4.47
CA LEU A 311 15.14 7.01 3.65
C LEU A 311 15.71 8.21 2.90
N ALA A 312 17.01 8.48 3.06
CA ALA A 312 17.72 9.49 2.29
C ALA A 312 19.21 9.18 2.25
N GLY A 313 19.91 9.88 1.37
CA GLY A 313 21.31 9.55 1.10
C GLY A 313 21.45 8.31 0.25
N THR A 314 22.16 8.40 -0.86
CA THR A 314 22.25 7.31 -1.84
C THR A 314 23.67 7.09 -2.31
N ARG A 315 24.08 5.81 -2.35
CA ARG A 315 25.27 5.36 -3.09
C ARG A 315 24.91 4.12 -3.90
N PRO A 316 25.55 3.91 -5.05
CA PRO A 316 25.41 2.67 -5.78
C PRO A 316 26.00 1.52 -4.95
N ARG A 317 25.62 0.29 -5.28
CA ARG A 317 26.27 -0.92 -4.73
C ARG A 317 27.65 -1.09 -5.35
N GLY A 318 28.59 -1.48 -4.51
CA GLY A 318 29.94 -1.85 -4.95
C GLY A 318 29.95 -3.14 -5.78
N LYS A 319 30.90 -3.26 -6.69
CA LYS A 319 31.11 -4.49 -7.49
C LYS A 319 31.76 -5.60 -6.70
N THR A 320 32.45 -5.24 -5.62
CA THR A 320 33.05 -6.16 -4.65
C THR A 320 32.60 -5.81 -3.24
N PRO A 321 32.72 -6.73 -2.25
CA PRO A 321 32.43 -6.44 -0.85
C PRO A 321 33.28 -5.31 -0.25
N GLU A 322 34.51 -5.13 -0.75
CA GLU A 322 35.43 -4.09 -0.33
C GLU A 322 34.97 -2.72 -0.83
N GLU A 323 34.64 -2.62 -2.12
CA GLU A 323 34.08 -1.42 -2.73
C GLU A 323 32.74 -1.02 -2.08
N ASP A 324 31.91 -2.00 -1.73
CA ASP A 324 30.62 -1.77 -1.03
C ASP A 324 30.84 -1.13 0.35
N LYS A 325 31.88 -1.56 1.08
CA LYS A 325 32.27 -0.95 2.37
C LYS A 325 32.87 0.45 2.22
N GLU A 326 33.64 0.71 1.19
CA GLU A 326 34.17 2.03 0.89
C GLU A 326 33.05 3.03 0.59
N LEU A 327 32.10 2.62 -0.25
CA LEU A 327 30.91 3.44 -0.56
C LEU A 327 30.01 3.67 0.65
N GLU A 328 29.88 2.69 1.55
CA GLU A 328 29.19 2.87 2.82
C GLU A 328 29.90 3.88 3.72
N ALA A 329 31.21 3.79 3.84
CA ALA A 329 31.99 4.72 4.64
C ALA A 329 31.93 6.15 4.09
N ASP A 330 31.96 6.29 2.76
CA ASP A 330 31.78 7.57 2.08
C ASP A 330 30.38 8.15 2.35
N LEU A 331 29.31 7.34 2.23
CA LEU A 331 27.95 7.77 2.53
C LEU A 331 27.78 8.26 3.96
N LEU A 332 28.38 7.57 4.94
CA LEU A 332 28.30 7.92 6.36
C LEU A 332 29.13 9.15 6.73
N GLN A 333 29.99 9.66 5.86
CA GLN A 333 30.81 10.86 6.05
C GLN A 333 30.35 12.06 5.22
N ASP A 334 29.39 11.85 4.32
CA ASP A 334 28.87 12.92 3.44
C ASP A 334 27.96 13.86 4.24
N GLU A 335 28.45 15.06 4.57
CA GLU A 335 27.72 16.06 5.36
C GLU A 335 26.39 16.46 4.74
N LYS A 336 26.31 16.53 3.40
CA LYS A 336 25.08 16.87 2.69
C LYS A 336 24.01 15.77 2.86
N GLU A 337 24.40 14.51 2.61
CA GLU A 337 23.50 13.36 2.76
C GLU A 337 23.03 13.18 4.20
N LEU A 338 23.91 13.39 5.17
CA LEU A 338 23.57 13.38 6.60
C LEU A 338 22.62 14.52 6.98
N ALA A 339 22.83 15.74 6.47
CA ALA A 339 21.95 16.89 6.73
C ALA A 339 20.54 16.66 6.15
N GLU A 340 20.45 16.15 4.91
CA GLU A 340 19.18 15.79 4.27
C GLU A 340 18.46 14.71 5.07
N HIS A 341 19.14 13.64 5.46
CA HIS A 341 18.55 12.56 6.23
C HIS A 341 18.03 13.06 7.59
N ASN A 342 18.79 13.89 8.29
CA ASN A 342 18.37 14.48 9.56
C ASN A 342 17.10 15.33 9.42
N MET A 343 17.00 16.09 8.34
CA MET A 343 15.79 16.86 8.01
C MET A 343 14.58 15.96 7.83
N LEU A 344 14.71 14.83 7.11
CA LEU A 344 13.62 13.88 6.92
C LEU A 344 13.24 13.14 8.20
N VAL A 345 14.21 12.81 9.07
CA VAL A 345 13.93 12.25 10.41
C VAL A 345 13.14 13.23 11.25
N ASP A 346 13.48 14.53 11.20
CA ASP A 346 12.76 15.55 11.95
C ASP A 346 11.34 15.78 11.42
N LEU A 347 11.18 15.78 10.10
CA LEU A 347 9.85 15.77 9.47
C LEU A 347 9.00 14.57 9.94
N GLY A 348 9.56 13.36 9.93
CA GLY A 348 8.88 12.17 10.42
C GLY A 348 8.50 12.26 11.90
N ARG A 349 9.35 12.83 12.74
CA ARG A 349 9.05 13.10 14.16
C ARG A 349 7.89 14.08 14.32
N ASN A 350 7.88 15.15 13.55
CA ASN A 350 6.81 16.14 13.56
C ASN A 350 5.47 15.52 13.09
N ASP A 351 5.49 14.75 12.01
CA ASP A 351 4.28 14.15 11.43
C ASP A 351 3.60 13.18 12.39
N ILE A 352 4.33 12.17 12.87
CA ILE A 352 3.74 11.22 13.82
C ILE A 352 3.48 11.89 15.19
N GLY A 353 4.21 12.94 15.54
CA GLY A 353 4.02 13.71 16.77
C GLY A 353 2.65 14.37 16.87
N LYS A 354 2.03 14.74 15.72
CA LYS A 354 0.67 15.32 15.67
C LYS A 354 -0.35 14.39 16.31
N ILE A 355 -0.18 13.07 16.14
CA ILE A 355 -1.14 12.05 16.55
C ILE A 355 -0.61 11.07 17.59
N SER A 356 0.63 11.22 18.07
CA SER A 356 1.23 10.38 19.12
C SER A 356 1.01 10.97 20.51
N GLU A 357 0.94 10.11 21.53
CA GLU A 357 0.97 10.53 22.93
C GLU A 357 2.24 11.33 23.23
N LEU A 358 2.11 12.37 24.03
CA LEU A 358 3.23 13.27 24.38
C LEU A 358 4.38 12.48 25.02
N GLY A 359 5.60 12.71 24.54
CA GLY A 359 6.82 12.07 25.05
C GLY A 359 7.06 10.63 24.56
N THR A 360 6.21 10.07 23.68
CA THR A 360 6.36 8.71 23.16
C THR A 360 7.10 8.64 21.82
N VAL A 361 7.26 9.78 21.12
CA VAL A 361 7.98 9.83 19.84
C VAL A 361 9.48 9.57 20.08
N LYS A 362 10.00 8.55 19.37
CA LYS A 362 11.40 8.12 19.48
C LYS A 362 11.98 7.80 18.11
N VAL A 363 13.29 8.03 17.97
CA VAL A 363 14.08 7.49 16.86
C VAL A 363 14.73 6.20 17.35
N GLU A 364 14.25 5.05 16.90
CA GLU A 364 14.71 3.74 17.38
C GLU A 364 15.93 3.23 16.63
N LYS A 365 15.91 3.42 15.30
CA LYS A 365 17.08 3.25 14.44
C LYS A 365 17.44 4.59 13.85
N TYR A 366 18.70 4.88 13.79
CA TYR A 366 19.19 6.15 13.30
C TYR A 366 20.43 5.96 12.44
N LEU A 367 20.39 6.50 11.22
CA LEU A 367 21.51 6.45 10.26
C LEU A 367 22.03 5.02 9.98
N THR A 368 21.14 4.05 9.87
CA THR A 368 21.52 2.69 9.46
C THR A 368 21.63 2.61 7.94
N VAL A 369 22.66 1.91 7.45
CA VAL A 369 22.81 1.69 6.01
C VAL A 369 21.96 0.52 5.59
N GLU A 370 20.91 0.81 4.81
CA GLU A 370 20.01 -0.18 4.22
C GLU A 370 20.49 -0.49 2.80
N ARG A 371 20.73 -1.78 2.52
CA ARG A 371 21.26 -2.24 1.24
C ARG A 371 20.15 -2.85 0.39
N TYR A 372 19.95 -2.28 -0.78
CA TYR A 372 19.04 -2.79 -1.81
C TYR A 372 19.81 -3.44 -2.96
N SER A 373 19.09 -3.88 -3.99
CA SER A 373 19.71 -4.59 -5.13
C SER A 373 20.75 -3.75 -5.88
N CYS A 374 20.48 -2.46 -6.12
CA CYS A 374 21.32 -1.60 -6.95
C CYS A 374 21.93 -0.41 -6.18
N VAL A 375 21.37 -0.09 -5.01
CA VAL A 375 21.76 1.09 -4.21
C VAL A 375 21.80 0.76 -2.73
N MET A 376 22.45 1.61 -1.95
CA MET A 376 22.33 1.68 -0.50
C MET A 376 21.82 3.07 -0.08
N HIS A 377 21.04 3.12 0.98
CA HIS A 377 20.48 4.34 1.54
C HIS A 377 20.77 4.44 3.05
N LEU A 378 20.75 5.66 3.57
CA LEU A 378 20.62 5.90 5.00
C LEU A 378 19.15 5.71 5.39
N GLY A 379 18.89 4.88 6.38
CA GLY A 379 17.57 4.60 6.92
C GLY A 379 17.46 4.92 8.40
N SER A 380 16.33 5.43 8.81
CA SER A 380 15.95 5.61 10.21
C SER A 380 14.55 5.10 10.48
N THR A 381 14.23 4.80 11.73
CA THR A 381 12.89 4.41 12.16
C THR A 381 12.43 5.37 13.24
N VAL A 382 11.37 6.10 12.95
CA VAL A 382 10.71 6.99 13.92
C VAL A 382 9.41 6.35 14.36
N THR A 383 9.18 6.27 15.67
CA THR A 383 8.01 5.59 16.24
C THR A 383 7.33 6.44 17.30
N GLY A 384 6.06 6.15 17.56
CA GLY A 384 5.26 6.73 18.62
C GLY A 384 4.10 5.83 19.03
N ILE A 385 3.49 6.13 20.16
CA ILE A 385 2.23 5.49 20.58
C ILE A 385 1.08 6.40 20.15
N ILE A 386 0.14 5.85 19.41
CA ILE A 386 -0.99 6.64 18.90
C ILE A 386 -1.89 7.14 20.05
N LYS A 387 -2.32 8.40 19.99
CA LYS A 387 -3.25 8.99 20.97
C LYS A 387 -4.58 8.22 21.00
N LYS A 388 -5.17 8.11 22.18
CA LYS A 388 -6.51 7.56 22.32
C LYS A 388 -7.50 8.33 21.43
N GLY A 389 -8.31 7.59 20.67
CA GLY A 389 -9.30 8.16 19.74
C GLY A 389 -8.76 8.56 18.37
N LYS A 390 -7.47 8.28 18.11
CA LYS A 390 -6.86 8.36 16.79
C LYS A 390 -6.74 6.99 16.15
N ASP A 391 -6.73 6.91 14.82
CA ASP A 391 -6.75 5.67 14.05
C ASP A 391 -5.82 5.71 12.82
N ALA A 392 -5.95 4.71 11.95
CA ALA A 392 -5.12 4.59 10.75
C ALA A 392 -5.37 5.72 9.73
N ILE A 393 -6.58 6.27 9.66
CA ILE A 393 -6.88 7.39 8.77
C ILE A 393 -6.21 8.66 9.29
N ASP A 394 -6.28 8.92 10.61
CA ASP A 394 -5.52 10.02 11.21
C ASP A 394 -4.01 9.89 10.95
N ALA A 395 -3.49 8.65 10.86
CA ALA A 395 -2.09 8.41 10.55
C ALA A 395 -1.76 8.77 9.09
N VAL A 396 -2.64 8.43 8.15
CA VAL A 396 -2.49 8.85 6.74
C VAL A 396 -2.55 10.36 6.65
N ASP A 397 -3.56 11.01 7.25
CA ASP A 397 -3.76 12.45 7.24
C ASP A 397 -2.58 13.23 7.84
N ALA A 398 -1.96 12.69 8.88
CA ALA A 398 -0.82 13.35 9.54
C ALA A 398 0.47 13.31 8.72
N ILE A 399 0.67 12.25 7.93
CA ILE A 399 1.94 11.98 7.25
C ILE A 399 1.89 12.36 5.77
N LEU A 400 0.75 12.21 5.11
CA LEU A 400 0.60 12.57 3.70
C LEU A 400 0.65 14.12 3.52
N PRO A 401 1.42 14.63 2.53
CA PRO A 401 2.36 13.92 1.69
C PRO A 401 3.65 13.59 2.42
N ALA A 402 4.35 12.53 1.96
CA ALA A 402 5.68 12.24 2.49
C ALA A 402 6.63 13.40 2.19
N GLY A 403 7.51 13.73 3.15
CA GLY A 403 8.54 14.75 2.95
C GLY A 403 9.48 14.44 1.80
N THR A 404 9.76 13.15 1.57
CA THR A 404 10.55 12.64 0.45
C THR A 404 9.93 12.89 -0.92
N LEU A 405 8.62 13.13 -1.00
CA LEU A 405 7.87 13.38 -2.25
C LEU A 405 7.37 14.82 -2.39
N SER A 406 7.52 15.65 -1.37
CA SER A 406 7.03 17.03 -1.37
C SER A 406 8.13 18.04 -1.14
N GLY A 407 8.79 17.98 0.00
CA GLY A 407 9.85 18.89 0.40
C GLY A 407 9.81 19.24 1.88
N ALA A 408 10.55 20.27 2.27
CA ALA A 408 10.65 20.78 3.63
C ALA A 408 10.76 22.31 3.60
N PRO A 409 9.96 23.04 4.48
CA PRO A 409 8.82 22.51 5.22
C PRO A 409 7.70 21.99 4.29
N LYS A 410 6.85 21.13 4.86
CA LYS A 410 5.67 20.62 4.13
C LYS A 410 4.65 21.72 3.86
#